data_0e150687b198c3e84a203f696bf78762
#
_entry.id   0e150687b198c3e84a203f696bf78762
#
_cell.length_a   1.000
_cell.length_b   1.000
_cell.length_c   1.000
_cell.angle_alpha   90.00
_cell.angle_beta   90.00
_cell.angle_gamma   90.00
#
_symmetry.space_group_name_H-M   'P 1'
#
loop_
_entity.id
_entity.type
_entity.pdbx_description
1 polymer ?
#
loop_
_entity_poly.entity_id
_entity_poly.type
_entity_poly.pdbx_seq_one_letter_code
_entity_poly.pdbx_strand_id
1 'polypeptide(L)'
;MVSYNTTLNPSLNPSLNQNPFFKLSHKSNYLYNVYKSSKFQSQSKSESVDNLFSHNKNSNFKHLLNKLNLEFKEHEHIINKINIDSTRVTVSKEVATDKIAHILKTIFSNSRYIDKTIVDYIDANINKCSMISYENIINGQTFTFNFIIYDKTKINIKKLNNCVKAMLLFLQVIINITNNKKVSTNSEIVSEKVYTNICNINGLQVNFFMTHFVKEFELYTNKVLGAININSGLTYPCQKTGEIYIYRKHEFFKVFIHETLHSYNVDKLLHTNYESNSNFQSLITTFNIASSANSYTKIGLNEAVTEFWAFIIHTFIYCYNNSSNFSKLLENFERFYKIEVSHSFFQVAKILHVNKLNYAQFLTTITKNGPVLYNETSHVLSYIFFKSLLIYNVEKVIVSNIFNFRLDTLKLDIKINPNNPIEQLFIMLREYSLAHNTISRINASYTSYKKYLSLVKPSKKRTLKNSTFFKLNSNKLLHKNKSHKSHKSKSYENYLLTNLNFMVIDYNCC
;
A
#
# COMPACT_ATOMS: atom_id res chain seq x y z
N MET A 1 9.21 -38.97 -7.75
CA MET A 1 10.11 -37.94 -7.23
C MET A 1 10.59 -37.10 -8.40
N VAL A 2 9.99 -35.93 -8.63
CA VAL A 2 10.45 -34.99 -9.66
C VAL A 2 11.33 -33.97 -8.93
N SER A 3 12.61 -34.05 -9.18
CA SER A 3 13.62 -33.12 -8.64
C SER A 3 13.40 -31.74 -9.29
N TYR A 4 12.87 -30.79 -8.54
CA TYR A 4 12.81 -29.39 -8.94
C TYR A 4 14.18 -28.74 -8.72
N ASN A 5 15.09 -28.95 -9.66
CA ASN A 5 16.27 -28.11 -9.82
C ASN A 5 15.87 -26.87 -10.63
N THR A 6 15.17 -25.93 -10.02
CA THR A 6 15.16 -24.55 -10.52
C THR A 6 16.37 -23.84 -9.94
N THR A 7 17.48 -23.93 -10.63
CA THR A 7 18.56 -22.96 -10.52
C THR A 7 17.99 -21.61 -10.95
N LEU A 8 17.46 -20.86 -9.99
CA LEU A 8 17.13 -19.45 -10.18
C LEU A 8 18.46 -18.71 -10.38
N ASN A 9 18.95 -18.71 -11.62
CA ASN A 9 19.95 -17.76 -12.06
C ASN A 9 19.31 -16.37 -11.91
N PRO A 10 19.88 -15.44 -11.13
CA PRO A 10 19.40 -14.07 -11.06
C PRO A 10 19.90 -13.26 -12.26
N SER A 11 19.89 -13.82 -13.47
CA SER A 11 20.13 -13.03 -14.67
C SER A 11 18.88 -12.16 -14.88
N LEU A 12 18.92 -10.99 -14.25
CA LEU A 12 18.11 -9.83 -14.59
C LEU A 12 18.17 -9.67 -16.12
N ASN A 13 16.99 -9.65 -16.72
CA ASN A 13 16.83 -9.32 -18.11
C ASN A 13 17.58 -8.00 -18.39
N PRO A 14 18.69 -7.97 -19.13
CA PRO A 14 19.58 -6.80 -19.24
C PRO A 14 18.99 -5.60 -20.02
N SER A 15 17.73 -5.70 -20.46
CA SER A 15 17.11 -4.68 -21.33
C SER A 15 16.33 -3.58 -20.60
N LEU A 16 16.26 -3.60 -19.26
CA LEU A 16 15.74 -2.48 -18.50
C LEU A 16 16.93 -1.60 -18.10
N ASN A 17 17.12 -0.47 -18.76
CA ASN A 17 17.88 0.68 -18.25
C ASN A 17 17.17 1.17 -16.99
N GLN A 18 17.27 0.38 -15.90
CA GLN A 18 16.68 0.73 -14.62
C GLN A 18 17.46 1.89 -14.04
N ASN A 19 16.76 2.99 -13.77
CA ASN A 19 17.32 4.01 -12.90
C ASN A 19 17.81 3.30 -11.62
N PRO A 20 19.12 3.33 -11.29
CA PRO A 20 19.68 2.56 -10.20
C PRO A 20 19.09 2.90 -8.84
N PHE A 21 18.27 3.96 -8.77
CA PHE A 21 17.67 4.47 -7.55
C PHE A 21 16.33 3.80 -7.18
N PHE A 22 15.56 3.36 -8.18
CA PHE A 22 14.27 2.70 -7.97
C PHE A 22 14.35 1.20 -8.30
N LYS A 23 15.25 0.49 -7.64
CA LYS A 23 15.35 -0.97 -7.74
C LYS A 23 14.41 -1.63 -6.74
N LEU A 24 13.75 -2.69 -7.19
CA LEU A 24 12.98 -3.55 -6.29
C LEU A 24 13.87 -4.12 -5.18
N SER A 25 13.32 -4.22 -3.97
CA SER A 25 13.98 -4.94 -2.87
C SER A 25 14.17 -6.43 -3.22
N HIS A 26 15.05 -7.13 -2.52
CA HIS A 26 15.22 -8.57 -2.74
C HIS A 26 13.93 -9.36 -2.52
N LYS A 27 13.12 -8.98 -1.54
CA LYS A 27 11.82 -9.58 -1.25
C LYS A 27 10.82 -9.31 -2.37
N SER A 28 10.77 -8.07 -2.87
CA SER A 28 9.94 -7.68 -4.01
C SER A 28 10.32 -8.42 -5.29
N ASN A 29 11.61 -8.56 -5.57
CA ASN A 29 12.08 -9.35 -6.72
C ASN A 29 11.68 -10.83 -6.62
N TYR A 30 11.73 -11.40 -5.42
CA TYR A 30 11.25 -12.76 -5.20
C TYR A 30 9.76 -12.88 -5.48
N LEU A 31 8.93 -12.02 -4.89
CA LEU A 31 7.49 -12.01 -5.12
C LEU A 31 7.15 -11.78 -6.60
N TYR A 32 7.83 -10.82 -7.24
CA TYR A 32 7.69 -10.56 -8.68
C TYR A 32 7.90 -11.82 -9.51
N ASN A 33 8.97 -12.56 -9.26
CA ASN A 33 9.27 -13.79 -10.00
C ASN A 33 8.26 -14.92 -9.72
N VAL A 34 7.77 -15.02 -8.48
CA VAL A 34 6.72 -15.98 -8.12
C VAL A 34 5.44 -15.68 -8.93
N TYR A 35 4.96 -14.44 -8.92
CA TYR A 35 3.71 -14.08 -9.61
C TYR A 35 3.85 -14.00 -11.13
N LYS A 36 5.05 -13.77 -11.66
CA LYS A 36 5.35 -13.83 -13.09
C LYS A 36 5.36 -15.27 -13.62
N SER A 37 5.54 -16.27 -12.77
CA SER A 37 5.61 -17.66 -13.20
C SER A 37 4.30 -18.11 -13.88
N SER A 38 4.41 -18.95 -14.91
CA SER A 38 3.26 -19.44 -15.69
C SER A 38 2.15 -20.08 -14.84
N LYS A 39 2.49 -20.60 -13.65
CA LYS A 39 1.54 -21.20 -12.70
C LYS A 39 0.56 -20.19 -12.09
N PHE A 40 1.00 -18.95 -11.87
CA PHE A 40 0.10 -17.87 -11.41
C PHE A 40 -0.60 -17.19 -12.57
N GLN A 41 0.07 -17.06 -13.72
CA GLN A 41 -0.51 -16.39 -14.89
C GLN A 41 -1.60 -17.23 -15.58
N SER A 42 -1.49 -18.56 -15.61
CA SER A 42 -2.55 -19.42 -16.17
C SER A 42 -3.85 -19.38 -15.37
N GLN A 43 -3.75 -19.08 -14.06
CA GLN A 43 -4.91 -18.85 -13.19
C GLN A 43 -5.42 -17.40 -13.26
N SER A 44 -4.67 -16.49 -13.88
CA SER A 44 -4.95 -15.05 -13.93
C SER A 44 -5.47 -14.57 -15.28
N LYS A 45 -5.62 -15.43 -16.27
CA LYS A 45 -6.25 -15.07 -17.56
C LYS A 45 -7.68 -14.62 -17.29
N SER A 46 -7.87 -13.34 -17.08
CA SER A 46 -9.17 -12.71 -17.08
C SER A 46 -9.19 -11.71 -18.22
N GLU A 47 -10.17 -11.85 -19.07
CA GLU A 47 -10.44 -10.93 -20.18
C GLU A 47 -10.49 -9.47 -19.72
N SER A 48 -10.88 -9.21 -18.47
CA SER A 48 -11.01 -7.85 -17.93
C SER A 48 -9.67 -7.11 -17.79
N VAL A 49 -8.61 -7.77 -17.30
CA VAL A 49 -7.30 -7.13 -17.11
C VAL A 49 -6.49 -7.14 -18.41
N ASP A 50 -6.61 -8.18 -19.24
CA ASP A 50 -5.92 -8.27 -20.52
C ASP A 50 -6.46 -7.24 -21.53
N ASN A 51 -7.74 -6.88 -21.42
CA ASN A 51 -8.38 -5.88 -22.27
C ASN A 51 -8.09 -4.42 -21.88
N LEU A 52 -7.67 -4.14 -20.63
CA LEU A 52 -7.38 -2.78 -20.16
C LEU A 52 -6.30 -2.07 -20.96
N PHE A 53 -5.29 -2.82 -21.41
CA PHE A 53 -4.10 -2.29 -22.08
C PHE A 53 -4.04 -2.66 -23.57
N SER A 54 -5.11 -3.30 -24.12
CA SER A 54 -5.12 -3.66 -25.55
C SER A 54 -4.95 -2.41 -26.42
N HIS A 55 -4.11 -2.50 -27.45
CA HIS A 55 -3.75 -1.35 -28.32
C HIS A 55 -4.96 -0.69 -28.97
N ASN A 56 -6.07 -1.39 -29.12
CA ASN A 56 -7.27 -0.94 -29.84
C ASN A 56 -8.36 -0.31 -28.97
N LYS A 57 -8.15 -0.19 -27.64
CA LYS A 57 -9.16 0.41 -26.74
C LYS A 57 -8.62 1.70 -26.11
N ASN A 58 -9.33 2.81 -26.37
CA ASN A 58 -9.23 4.00 -25.54
C ASN A 58 -9.85 3.69 -24.18
N SER A 59 -9.04 3.19 -23.22
CA SER A 59 -9.52 2.99 -21.85
C SER A 59 -9.36 4.27 -21.05
N ASN A 60 -10.32 4.55 -20.16
CA ASN A 60 -10.25 5.68 -19.23
C ASN A 60 -9.03 5.56 -18.30
N PHE A 61 -8.65 4.32 -17.97
CA PHE A 61 -7.46 4.08 -17.17
C PHE A 61 -6.17 4.48 -17.89
N LYS A 62 -6.04 4.17 -19.17
CA LYS A 62 -4.90 4.61 -19.99
C LYS A 62 -4.85 6.14 -20.12
N HIS A 63 -6.01 6.76 -20.23
CA HIS A 63 -6.13 8.22 -20.25
C HIS A 63 -5.69 8.83 -18.90
N LEU A 64 -6.11 8.26 -17.77
CA LEU A 64 -5.63 8.63 -16.44
C LEU A 64 -4.10 8.56 -16.34
N LEU A 65 -3.48 7.44 -16.77
CA LEU A 65 -2.02 7.29 -16.74
C LEU A 65 -1.30 8.33 -17.62
N ASN A 66 -1.90 8.68 -18.77
CA ASN A 66 -1.32 9.74 -19.62
C ASN A 66 -1.35 11.10 -18.92
N LYS A 67 -2.42 11.43 -18.25
CA LYS A 67 -2.50 12.70 -17.51
C LYS A 67 -1.57 12.75 -16.32
N LEU A 68 -1.49 11.68 -15.53
CA LEU A 68 -0.46 11.59 -14.50
C LEU A 68 0.93 11.80 -15.09
N ASN A 69 1.22 11.23 -16.26
CA ASN A 69 2.49 11.44 -16.93
C ASN A 69 2.74 12.90 -17.34
N LEU A 70 1.72 13.61 -17.80
CA LEU A 70 1.83 15.04 -18.15
C LEU A 70 2.07 15.89 -16.90
N GLU A 71 1.27 15.69 -15.83
CA GLU A 71 1.43 16.38 -14.55
C GLU A 71 2.83 16.15 -13.94
N PHE A 72 3.31 14.90 -13.93
CA PHE A 72 4.64 14.60 -13.42
C PHE A 72 5.74 15.30 -14.25
N LYS A 73 5.64 15.31 -15.57
CA LYS A 73 6.61 15.99 -16.45
C LYS A 73 6.59 17.50 -16.26
N GLU A 74 5.41 18.10 -16.11
CA GLU A 74 5.27 19.53 -15.88
C GLU A 74 5.98 19.98 -14.61
N HIS A 75 5.85 19.20 -13.52
CA HIS A 75 6.46 19.58 -12.25
C HIS A 75 7.89 19.07 -12.06
N GLU A 76 8.33 18.07 -12.81
CA GLU A 76 9.68 17.50 -12.69
C GLU A 76 10.79 18.53 -12.89
N HIS A 77 10.62 19.47 -13.83
CA HIS A 77 11.61 20.49 -14.08
C HIS A 77 11.82 21.45 -12.89
N ILE A 78 10.77 21.69 -12.09
CA ILE A 78 10.84 22.51 -10.86
C ILE A 78 11.64 21.75 -9.81
N ILE A 79 11.29 20.48 -9.59
CA ILE A 79 11.93 19.65 -8.57
C ILE A 79 13.40 19.37 -8.91
N ASN A 80 13.74 19.23 -10.19
CA ASN A 80 15.11 19.01 -10.62
C ASN A 80 16.05 20.22 -10.40
N LYS A 81 15.49 21.44 -10.25
CA LYS A 81 16.25 22.64 -9.87
C LYS A 81 16.60 22.67 -8.39
N ILE A 82 15.91 21.90 -7.55
CA ILE A 82 16.16 21.87 -6.11
C ILE A 82 17.45 21.10 -5.83
N ASN A 83 18.40 21.76 -5.18
CA ASN A 83 19.58 21.08 -4.65
C ASN A 83 19.22 20.38 -3.32
N ILE A 84 18.78 19.12 -3.40
CA ILE A 84 18.38 18.35 -2.23
C ILE A 84 19.49 18.18 -1.19
N ASP A 85 20.76 18.16 -1.60
CA ASP A 85 21.88 18.06 -0.66
C ASP A 85 21.98 19.28 0.24
N SER A 86 21.67 20.48 -0.27
CA SER A 86 21.67 21.71 0.54
C SER A 86 20.50 21.81 1.53
N THR A 87 19.45 21.04 1.32
CA THR A 87 18.26 21.03 2.22
C THR A 87 18.37 19.98 3.33
N ARG A 88 19.43 19.16 3.28
CA ARG A 88 19.66 18.06 4.22
C ARG A 88 20.45 18.51 5.43
N VAL A 89 19.94 18.23 6.62
CA VAL A 89 20.59 18.48 7.91
C VAL A 89 20.65 17.21 8.73
N THR A 90 21.82 16.91 9.28
CA THR A 90 21.93 15.90 10.35
C THR A 90 21.57 16.57 11.67
N VAL A 91 20.47 16.11 12.26
CA VAL A 91 19.94 16.70 13.51
C VAL A 91 20.79 16.24 14.70
N SER A 92 21.08 17.12 15.64
CA SER A 92 21.77 16.74 16.87
C SER A 92 21.01 15.66 17.63
N LYS A 93 21.75 14.83 18.36
CA LYS A 93 21.16 13.69 19.09
C LYS A 93 20.13 14.16 20.12
N GLU A 94 20.40 15.25 20.81
CA GLU A 94 19.53 15.83 21.83
C GLU A 94 18.19 16.26 21.21
N VAL A 95 18.21 17.10 20.17
CA VAL A 95 17.01 17.58 19.47
C VAL A 95 16.21 16.39 18.88
N ALA A 96 16.90 15.38 18.35
CA ALA A 96 16.24 14.19 17.84
C ALA A 96 15.54 13.40 18.97
N THR A 97 16.19 13.24 20.11
CA THR A 97 15.64 12.53 21.27
C THR A 97 14.40 13.26 21.80
N ASP A 98 14.47 14.58 22.00
CA ASP A 98 13.37 15.40 22.52
C ASP A 98 12.15 15.35 21.58
N LYS A 99 12.39 15.46 20.27
CA LYS A 99 11.32 15.37 19.27
C LYS A 99 10.65 13.99 19.30
N ILE A 100 11.41 12.92 19.37
CA ILE A 100 10.87 11.55 19.42
C ILE A 100 10.11 11.33 20.74
N ALA A 101 10.64 11.76 21.87
CA ALA A 101 9.97 11.68 23.17
C ALA A 101 8.63 12.43 23.15
N HIS A 102 8.59 13.61 22.55
CA HIS A 102 7.35 14.35 22.38
C HIS A 102 6.32 13.56 21.55
N ILE A 103 6.71 13.00 20.39
CA ILE A 103 5.83 12.20 19.53
C ILE A 103 5.33 10.95 20.28
N LEU A 104 6.18 10.25 20.98
CA LEU A 104 5.79 9.09 21.79
C LEU A 104 4.70 9.45 22.80
N LYS A 105 4.90 10.55 23.52
CA LYS A 105 3.99 11.01 24.57
C LYS A 105 2.66 11.54 24.04
N THR A 106 2.66 12.32 22.95
CA THR A 106 1.48 13.04 22.48
C THR A 106 0.68 12.30 21.41
N ILE A 107 1.35 11.54 20.56
CA ILE A 107 0.76 10.90 19.39
C ILE A 107 0.61 9.40 19.59
N PHE A 108 1.72 8.71 19.88
CA PHE A 108 1.73 7.24 19.88
C PHE A 108 1.08 6.62 21.11
N SER A 109 1.22 7.24 22.29
CA SER A 109 0.62 6.71 23.53
C SER A 109 -0.91 6.61 23.47
N ASN A 110 -1.55 7.48 22.70
CA ASN A 110 -3.01 7.57 22.58
C ASN A 110 -3.57 6.98 21.29
N SER A 111 -2.69 6.47 20.41
CA SER A 111 -3.12 5.97 19.11
C SER A 111 -3.41 4.47 19.12
N ARG A 112 -4.63 4.09 18.70
CA ARG A 112 -5.00 2.68 18.46
C ARG A 112 -4.41 2.13 17.14
N TYR A 113 -3.82 2.97 16.31
CA TYR A 113 -3.31 2.60 14.99
C TYR A 113 -1.89 2.06 15.04
N ILE A 114 -1.14 2.32 16.10
CA ILE A 114 0.20 1.78 16.30
C ILE A 114 0.18 0.73 17.41
N ASP A 115 0.76 -0.44 17.14
CA ASP A 115 0.87 -1.49 18.14
C ASP A 115 1.88 -1.13 19.23
N LYS A 116 1.55 -1.45 20.48
CA LYS A 116 2.40 -1.19 21.64
C LYS A 116 3.80 -1.75 21.49
N THR A 117 3.98 -2.89 20.84
CA THR A 117 5.29 -3.50 20.59
C THR A 117 6.21 -2.57 19.79
N ILE A 118 5.65 -1.84 18.84
CA ILE A 118 6.39 -0.87 18.02
C ILE A 118 6.73 0.36 18.85
N VAL A 119 5.78 0.87 19.65
CA VAL A 119 5.98 2.01 20.55
C VAL A 119 7.09 1.70 21.55
N ASP A 120 7.01 0.56 22.23
CA ASP A 120 8.00 0.11 23.22
C ASP A 120 9.41 -0.03 22.58
N TYR A 121 9.49 -0.51 21.34
CA TYR A 121 10.75 -0.59 20.61
C TYR A 121 11.35 0.79 20.31
N ILE A 122 10.51 1.75 19.87
CA ILE A 122 10.94 3.12 19.58
C ILE A 122 11.47 3.77 20.85
N ASP A 123 10.74 3.66 21.95
CA ASP A 123 11.11 4.20 23.24
C ASP A 123 12.43 3.61 23.77
N ALA A 124 12.54 2.30 23.79
CA ALA A 124 13.76 1.59 24.23
C ALA A 124 15.02 1.90 23.40
N ASN A 125 14.85 2.44 22.19
CA ASN A 125 15.95 2.76 21.28
C ASN A 125 16.09 4.25 20.96
N ILE A 126 15.37 5.13 21.66
CA ILE A 126 15.38 6.57 21.44
C ILE A 126 16.80 7.17 21.46
N ASN A 127 17.64 6.71 22.39
CA ASN A 127 19.04 7.17 22.54
C ASN A 127 20.01 6.54 21.53
N LYS A 128 19.57 5.59 20.69
CA LYS A 128 20.42 4.89 19.71
C LYS A 128 20.16 5.31 18.28
N CYS A 129 19.11 6.11 18.06
CA CYS A 129 18.76 6.57 16.72
C CYS A 129 19.60 7.77 16.28
N SER A 130 19.61 7.99 14.97
CA SER A 130 20.08 9.23 14.35
C SER A 130 18.96 9.78 13.49
N MET A 131 18.88 11.10 13.33
CA MET A 131 17.86 11.75 12.51
C MET A 131 18.51 12.57 11.39
N ILE A 132 18.01 12.35 10.17
CA ILE A 132 18.35 13.15 8.99
C ILE A 132 17.07 13.89 8.60
N SER A 133 17.13 15.21 8.52
CA SER A 133 16.02 16.07 8.13
C SER A 133 16.29 16.70 6.76
N TYR A 134 15.23 16.83 5.96
CA TYR A 134 15.22 17.62 4.73
C TYR A 134 14.11 18.67 4.86
N GLU A 135 14.44 19.93 4.62
CA GLU A 135 13.46 21.00 4.59
C GLU A 135 13.47 21.70 3.24
N ASN A 136 12.31 21.75 2.61
CA ASN A 136 12.14 22.31 1.29
C ASN A 136 10.94 23.26 1.28
N ILE A 137 11.10 24.41 0.63
CA ILE A 137 10.02 25.36 0.42
C ILE A 137 9.67 25.35 -1.06
N ILE A 138 8.42 25.02 -1.36
CA ILE A 138 7.91 24.97 -2.73
C ILE A 138 6.57 25.71 -2.77
N ASN A 139 6.45 26.73 -3.63
CA ASN A 139 5.24 27.55 -3.76
C ASN A 139 4.74 28.15 -2.42
N GLY A 140 5.69 28.52 -1.54
CA GLY A 140 5.40 29.10 -0.21
C GLY A 140 4.97 28.08 0.84
N GLN A 141 4.94 26.79 0.53
CA GLN A 141 4.65 25.72 1.47
C GLN A 141 5.93 25.04 1.92
N THR A 142 6.03 24.72 3.22
CA THR A 142 7.21 24.05 3.79
C THR A 142 6.97 22.55 3.90
N PHE A 143 7.90 21.76 3.35
CA PHE A 143 7.91 20.30 3.39
C PHE A 143 9.12 19.81 4.17
N THR A 144 8.87 19.15 5.30
CA THR A 144 9.92 18.61 6.16
C THR A 144 9.83 17.09 6.21
N PHE A 145 10.94 16.41 5.86
CA PHE A 145 11.04 14.94 5.92
C PHE A 145 12.10 14.55 6.95
N ASN A 146 11.69 13.92 8.04
CA ASN A 146 12.54 13.48 9.12
C ASN A 146 12.71 11.97 9.07
N PHE A 147 13.91 11.48 8.76
CA PHE A 147 14.25 10.06 8.77
C PHE A 147 14.93 9.70 10.09
N ILE A 148 14.23 8.97 10.94
CA ILE A 148 14.67 8.48 12.25
C ILE A 148 15.16 7.03 12.06
N ILE A 149 16.44 6.81 12.25
CA ILE A 149 17.15 5.62 11.81
C ILE A 149 17.73 4.92 13.02
N TYR A 150 17.29 3.69 13.28
CA TYR A 150 17.65 2.88 14.44
C TYR A 150 18.84 1.97 14.20
N ASP A 151 19.12 1.62 12.93
CA ASP A 151 20.25 0.80 12.56
C ASP A 151 21.30 1.66 11.87
N LYS A 152 22.55 1.61 12.35
CA LYS A 152 23.70 2.26 11.72
C LYS A 152 24.11 1.60 10.40
N THR A 153 23.29 0.69 9.85
CA THR A 153 23.51 0.16 8.51
C THR A 153 23.60 1.33 7.53
N LYS A 154 24.59 1.28 6.68
CA LYS A 154 25.00 2.33 5.75
C LYS A 154 23.80 2.87 4.96
N ILE A 155 23.25 4.01 5.40
CA ILE A 155 22.23 4.72 4.64
C ILE A 155 22.88 5.20 3.35
N ASN A 156 22.27 4.86 2.25
CA ASN A 156 22.70 5.40 0.98
C ASN A 156 22.03 6.78 0.78
N ILE A 157 22.74 7.84 1.17
CA ILE A 157 22.27 9.23 1.08
C ILE A 157 21.79 9.58 -0.35
N LYS A 158 22.50 9.13 -1.38
CA LYS A 158 22.10 9.39 -2.77
C LYS A 158 20.74 8.79 -3.11
N LYS A 159 20.45 7.58 -2.61
CA LYS A 159 19.12 6.98 -2.76
C LYS A 159 18.08 7.74 -1.97
N LEU A 160 18.39 8.15 -0.75
CA LEU A 160 17.48 8.92 0.10
C LEU A 160 17.14 10.27 -0.55
N ASN A 161 18.12 10.98 -1.09
CA ASN A 161 17.91 12.22 -1.84
C ASN A 161 16.96 12.02 -3.03
N ASN A 162 17.10 10.95 -3.79
CA ASN A 162 16.19 10.66 -4.91
C ASN A 162 14.79 10.29 -4.44
N CYS A 163 14.68 9.64 -3.29
CA CYS A 163 13.41 9.34 -2.67
C CYS A 163 12.68 10.63 -2.24
N VAL A 164 13.42 11.57 -1.63
CA VAL A 164 12.89 12.90 -1.26
C VAL A 164 12.45 13.68 -2.51
N LYS A 165 13.24 13.67 -3.59
CA LYS A 165 12.82 14.28 -4.88
C LYS A 165 11.51 13.69 -5.40
N ALA A 166 11.36 12.37 -5.37
CA ALA A 166 10.12 11.72 -5.81
C ALA A 166 8.93 12.06 -4.89
N MET A 167 9.16 12.18 -3.58
CA MET A 167 8.15 12.64 -2.63
C MET A 167 7.71 14.08 -2.92
N LEU A 168 8.65 14.99 -3.15
CA LEU A 168 8.37 16.38 -3.51
C LEU A 168 7.62 16.48 -4.82
N LEU A 169 8.00 15.70 -5.83
CA LEU A 169 7.31 15.67 -7.12
C LEU A 169 5.86 15.19 -6.95
N PHE A 170 5.65 14.12 -6.20
CA PHE A 170 4.30 13.64 -5.87
C PHE A 170 3.47 14.70 -5.14
N LEU A 171 4.05 15.40 -4.15
CA LEU A 171 3.36 16.46 -3.42
C LEU A 171 2.98 17.62 -4.34
N GLN A 172 3.84 18.03 -5.27
CA GLN A 172 3.50 19.06 -6.24
C GLN A 172 2.32 18.65 -7.13
N VAL A 173 2.32 17.43 -7.62
CA VAL A 173 1.20 16.89 -8.41
C VAL A 173 -0.09 16.89 -7.60
N ILE A 174 -0.07 16.40 -6.35
CA ILE A 174 -1.26 16.39 -5.49
C ILE A 174 -1.75 17.82 -5.20
N ILE A 175 -0.86 18.74 -4.85
CA ILE A 175 -1.21 20.14 -4.58
C ILE A 175 -1.83 20.78 -5.83
N ASN A 176 -1.26 20.56 -7.01
CA ASN A 176 -1.79 21.10 -8.24
C ASN A 176 -3.20 20.55 -8.53
N ILE A 177 -3.38 19.25 -8.42
CA ILE A 177 -4.67 18.59 -8.60
C ILE A 177 -5.70 19.10 -7.57
N THR A 178 -5.27 19.39 -6.33
CA THR A 178 -6.17 19.82 -5.24
C THR A 178 -6.45 21.34 -5.25
N ASN A 179 -5.50 22.16 -5.73
CA ASN A 179 -5.59 23.63 -5.70
C ASN A 179 -6.10 24.27 -6.98
N ASN A 180 -6.27 23.53 -8.06
CA ASN A 180 -6.79 24.10 -9.32
C ASN A 180 -8.24 24.64 -9.14
N LYS A 181 -8.29 25.78 -8.44
CA LYS A 181 -9.44 26.67 -8.34
C LYS A 181 -9.52 27.48 -9.63
N LYS A 182 -10.63 27.31 -10.36
CA LYS A 182 -11.16 28.24 -11.36
C LYS A 182 -10.32 28.40 -12.64
N VAL A 183 -10.66 27.64 -13.66
CA VAL A 183 -10.81 28.26 -14.96
C VAL A 183 -12.27 28.72 -15.04
N SER A 184 -12.47 30.03 -14.93
CA SER A 184 -13.75 30.68 -15.19
C SER A 184 -14.03 30.58 -16.68
N THR A 185 -14.80 29.61 -17.10
CA THR A 185 -15.53 29.69 -18.36
C THR A 185 -16.91 30.22 -18.04
N ASN A 186 -17.21 31.40 -18.63
CA ASN A 186 -18.50 32.03 -18.61
C ASN A 186 -19.51 31.15 -19.33
N SER A 187 -20.10 30.16 -18.67
CA SER A 187 -21.37 29.55 -19.04
C SER A 187 -21.78 28.52 -17.99
N GLU A 188 -22.94 28.81 -17.38
CA GLU A 188 -23.79 27.95 -16.59
C GLU A 188 -23.31 27.52 -15.20
N ILE A 189 -23.91 28.20 -14.22
CA ILE A 189 -23.88 27.86 -12.78
C ILE A 189 -24.67 26.55 -12.59
N VAL A 190 -24.00 25.42 -12.76
CA VAL A 190 -24.49 24.14 -12.27
C VAL A 190 -23.76 23.82 -10.95
N SER A 191 -24.50 23.95 -9.88
CA SER A 191 -24.25 23.52 -8.48
C SER A 191 -22.83 23.03 -8.12
N GLU A 192 -21.87 23.94 -8.09
CA GLU A 192 -20.45 23.73 -7.67
C GLU A 192 -20.27 23.45 -6.17
N LYS A 193 -21.33 23.22 -5.41
CA LYS A 193 -21.27 23.15 -3.93
C LYS A 193 -20.61 21.88 -3.35
N VAL A 194 -20.31 20.87 -4.13
CA VAL A 194 -19.88 19.57 -3.59
C VAL A 194 -18.35 19.45 -3.43
N TYR A 195 -17.55 20.28 -4.10
CA TYR A 195 -16.12 19.99 -4.30
C TYR A 195 -15.12 20.94 -3.62
N THR A 196 -15.55 21.88 -2.79
CA THR A 196 -14.69 22.96 -2.26
C THR A 196 -13.96 22.65 -0.95
N ASN A 197 -13.87 21.40 -0.54
CA ASN A 197 -13.42 21.06 0.82
C ASN A 197 -12.14 20.21 0.91
N ILE A 198 -11.27 20.27 -0.09
CA ILE A 198 -9.90 19.78 0.06
C ILE A 198 -9.16 20.77 0.93
N CYS A 199 -8.41 20.25 1.91
CA CYS A 199 -7.79 21.08 2.91
C CYS A 199 -6.63 21.89 2.33
N ASN A 200 -6.64 23.18 2.59
CA ASN A 200 -5.51 24.04 2.27
C ASN A 200 -4.45 23.85 3.36
N ILE A 201 -3.46 23.01 3.13
CA ILE A 201 -2.36 22.74 4.05
C ILE A 201 -1.22 23.70 3.74
N ASN A 202 -0.73 24.46 4.75
CA ASN A 202 0.37 25.42 4.57
C ASN A 202 1.75 24.75 4.52
N GLY A 203 1.83 23.47 4.86
CA GLY A 203 3.04 22.67 4.84
C GLY A 203 2.78 21.25 5.35
N LEU A 204 3.77 20.38 5.16
CA LEU A 204 3.68 18.99 5.58
C LEU A 204 4.97 18.55 6.26
N GLN A 205 4.85 18.00 7.47
CA GLN A 205 5.95 17.35 8.17
C GLN A 205 5.75 15.83 8.17
N VAL A 206 6.72 15.08 7.69
CA VAL A 206 6.68 13.62 7.65
C VAL A 206 7.78 13.05 8.52
N ASN A 207 7.41 12.21 9.48
CA ASN A 207 8.32 11.58 10.42
C ASN A 207 8.40 10.07 10.12
N PHE A 208 9.51 9.63 9.52
CA PHE A 208 9.78 8.24 9.17
C PHE A 208 10.57 7.55 10.27
N PHE A 209 9.92 6.77 11.10
CA PHE A 209 10.55 5.86 12.05
C PHE A 209 10.94 4.58 11.32
N MET A 210 12.19 4.48 10.87
CA MET A 210 12.68 3.40 10.01
C MET A 210 12.91 2.10 10.81
N THR A 211 11.87 1.63 11.51
CA THR A 211 11.93 0.38 12.27
C THR A 211 12.00 -0.84 11.36
N HIS A 212 12.44 -1.97 11.90
CA HIS A 212 12.57 -3.23 11.17
C HIS A 212 11.28 -4.06 11.09
N PHE A 213 10.23 -3.63 11.75
CA PHE A 213 8.96 -4.36 11.75
C PHE A 213 8.39 -4.49 10.34
N VAL A 214 7.87 -5.67 10.03
CA VAL A 214 7.23 -6.01 8.75
C VAL A 214 5.76 -6.36 8.98
N LYS A 215 4.95 -6.25 7.93
CA LYS A 215 3.56 -6.70 7.94
C LYS A 215 3.54 -8.21 7.75
N GLU A 216 3.29 -8.94 8.81
CA GLU A 216 3.24 -10.41 8.76
C GLU A 216 2.35 -10.98 9.86
N PHE A 217 2.01 -12.24 9.74
CA PHE A 217 1.30 -13.00 10.77
C PHE A 217 1.99 -14.34 11.01
N GLU A 218 1.74 -14.93 12.15
CA GLU A 218 2.26 -16.24 12.52
C GLU A 218 1.35 -17.34 11.96
N LEU A 219 1.93 -18.29 11.22
CA LEU A 219 1.21 -19.47 10.75
C LEU A 219 0.78 -20.34 11.95
N TYR A 220 -0.39 -20.96 11.80
CA TYR A 220 -0.93 -21.93 12.78
C TYR A 220 -1.26 -21.34 14.16
N THR A 221 -1.48 -20.04 14.25
CA THR A 221 -1.97 -19.39 15.47
C THR A 221 -3.45 -19.04 15.33
N ASN A 222 -4.12 -18.83 16.46
CA ASN A 222 -5.51 -18.34 16.52
C ASN A 222 -5.54 -16.82 16.79
N LYS A 223 -4.43 -16.11 16.53
CA LYS A 223 -4.36 -14.67 16.74
C LYS A 223 -5.21 -13.93 15.72
N VAL A 224 -6.04 -13.03 16.19
CA VAL A 224 -6.80 -12.11 15.34
C VAL A 224 -5.86 -11.10 14.69
N LEU A 225 -6.06 -10.81 13.42
CA LEU A 225 -5.27 -9.81 12.71
C LEU A 225 -5.59 -8.40 13.22
N GLY A 226 -4.58 -7.61 13.47
CA GLY A 226 -4.70 -6.27 14.03
C GLY A 226 -3.61 -5.30 13.58
N ALA A 227 -3.46 -4.21 14.30
CA ALA A 227 -2.53 -3.11 13.97
C ALA A 227 -1.09 -3.58 13.73
N ILE A 228 -0.58 -4.52 14.54
CA ILE A 228 0.78 -5.08 14.39
C ILE A 228 0.97 -5.77 13.03
N ASN A 229 -0.09 -6.32 12.46
CA ASN A 229 -0.01 -7.07 11.21
C ASN A 229 -0.11 -6.19 9.96
N ILE A 230 -0.77 -5.02 10.06
CA ILE A 230 -1.20 -4.30 8.85
C ILE A 230 -0.87 -2.80 8.85
N ASN A 231 -0.99 -2.09 9.99
CA ASN A 231 -0.81 -0.64 10.03
C ASN A 231 0.67 -0.24 9.94
N SER A 232 0.97 0.85 9.27
CA SER A 232 2.34 1.34 9.08
C SER A 232 2.51 2.84 9.20
N GLY A 233 1.41 3.59 9.21
CA GLY A 233 1.40 5.03 9.35
C GLY A 233 0.14 5.51 10.04
N LEU A 234 0.11 6.81 10.30
CA LEU A 234 -1.07 7.54 10.72
C LEU A 234 -0.90 9.02 10.40
N THR A 235 -2.01 9.69 10.16
CA THR A 235 -2.10 11.16 10.01
C THR A 235 -3.44 11.66 10.50
N TYR A 236 -3.52 12.97 10.67
CA TYR A 236 -4.77 13.66 10.99
C TYR A 236 -5.12 14.57 9.79
N PRO A 237 -6.30 14.41 9.18
CA PRO A 237 -6.68 15.20 8.02
C PRO A 237 -6.88 16.68 8.37
N CYS A 238 -6.64 17.56 7.41
CA CYS A 238 -6.96 18.99 7.48
C CYS A 238 -6.26 19.78 8.57
N GLN A 239 -5.09 19.37 9.02
CA GLN A 239 -4.30 20.21 9.91
C GLN A 239 -3.68 21.39 9.13
N LYS A 240 -3.54 22.56 9.76
CA LYS A 240 -2.92 23.75 9.15
C LYS A 240 -1.50 23.46 8.67
N THR A 241 -0.71 22.73 9.45
CA THR A 241 0.49 22.04 9.03
C THR A 241 0.21 20.54 9.16
N GLY A 242 0.18 19.84 8.05
CA GLY A 242 -0.08 18.40 8.04
C GLY A 242 1.07 17.63 8.71
N GLU A 243 0.74 16.62 9.49
CA GLU A 243 1.72 15.74 10.11
C GLU A 243 1.45 14.29 9.75
N ILE A 244 2.49 13.60 9.29
CA ILE A 244 2.44 12.17 8.94
C ILE A 244 3.49 11.43 9.76
N TYR A 245 3.11 10.29 10.30
CA TYR A 245 3.97 9.41 11.08
C TYR A 245 3.99 8.04 10.44
N ILE A 246 5.16 7.60 9.96
CA ILE A 246 5.35 6.29 9.33
C ILE A 246 6.36 5.52 10.19
N TYR A 247 5.95 4.36 10.73
CA TYR A 247 6.73 3.66 11.74
C TYR A 247 7.29 2.31 11.30
N ARG A 248 7.32 2.05 9.97
CA ARG A 248 7.99 0.88 9.37
C ARG A 248 8.85 1.32 8.19
N LYS A 249 10.05 0.77 8.11
CA LYS A 249 10.90 0.93 6.92
C LYS A 249 10.30 0.26 5.68
N HIS A 250 9.63 -0.85 5.90
CA HIS A 250 9.01 -1.62 4.82
C HIS A 250 7.80 -0.89 4.24
N GLU A 251 7.74 -0.75 2.92
CA GLU A 251 6.68 -0.04 2.18
C GLU A 251 6.53 1.46 2.54
N PHE A 252 7.53 2.10 3.19
CA PHE A 252 7.39 3.46 3.71
C PHE A 252 6.99 4.50 2.65
N PHE A 253 7.50 4.38 1.42
CA PHE A 253 7.18 5.32 0.35
C PHE A 253 5.72 5.18 -0.10
N LYS A 254 5.21 3.96 -0.23
CA LYS A 254 3.80 3.71 -0.54
C LYS A 254 2.90 4.20 0.60
N VAL A 255 3.30 3.97 1.86
CA VAL A 255 2.58 4.46 3.05
C VAL A 255 2.59 5.99 3.08
N PHE A 256 3.69 6.65 2.70
CA PHE A 256 3.74 8.09 2.54
C PHE A 256 2.67 8.62 1.56
N ILE A 257 2.51 7.97 0.40
CA ILE A 257 1.45 8.33 -0.56
C ILE A 257 0.07 8.18 0.09
N HIS A 258 -0.19 7.06 0.76
CA HIS A 258 -1.46 6.76 1.43
C HIS A 258 -1.81 7.81 2.49
N GLU A 259 -0.89 8.08 3.42
CA GLU A 259 -1.11 9.05 4.49
C GLU A 259 -1.22 10.50 3.94
N THR A 260 -0.53 10.81 2.85
CA THR A 260 -0.67 12.12 2.19
C THR A 260 -2.10 12.30 1.66
N LEU A 261 -2.70 11.30 1.03
CA LEU A 261 -4.08 11.37 0.56
C LEU A 261 -5.06 11.64 1.70
N HIS A 262 -4.89 10.99 2.86
CA HIS A 262 -5.66 11.30 4.07
C HIS A 262 -5.39 12.71 4.59
N SER A 263 -4.12 13.12 4.69
CA SER A 263 -3.73 14.44 5.20
C SER A 263 -4.37 15.58 4.40
N TYR A 264 -4.45 15.45 3.07
CA TYR A 264 -5.14 16.38 2.18
C TYR A 264 -6.66 16.15 2.10
N ASN A 265 -7.19 15.16 2.84
CA ASN A 265 -8.61 14.83 2.93
C ASN A 265 -9.24 14.49 1.56
N VAL A 266 -8.48 13.83 0.70
CA VAL A 266 -8.95 13.40 -0.63
C VAL A 266 -10.10 12.41 -0.50
N ASP A 267 -10.14 11.63 0.56
CA ASP A 267 -11.14 10.63 0.90
C ASP A 267 -12.32 11.18 1.75
N LYS A 268 -12.45 12.50 1.90
CA LYS A 268 -13.45 13.16 2.75
C LYS A 268 -14.88 12.63 2.58
N LEU A 269 -15.30 12.38 1.36
CA LEU A 269 -16.64 11.88 1.09
C LEU A 269 -16.94 10.54 1.80
N LEU A 270 -15.91 9.76 2.11
CA LEU A 270 -15.99 8.46 2.75
C LEU A 270 -15.88 8.53 4.29
N HIS A 271 -15.70 9.73 4.86
CA HIS A 271 -15.74 9.94 6.31
C HIS A 271 -17.14 10.19 6.85
N THR A 272 -18.16 10.25 6.00
CA THR A 272 -19.54 10.41 6.42
C THR A 272 -20.04 9.17 7.16
N ASN A 273 -20.95 9.36 8.10
CA ASN A 273 -21.60 8.23 8.78
C ASN A 273 -22.61 7.58 7.83
N TYR A 274 -22.21 6.48 7.18
CA TYR A 274 -23.03 5.73 6.24
C TYR A 274 -23.60 4.44 6.84
N GLU A 275 -23.47 4.24 8.16
CA GLU A 275 -23.92 3.01 8.85
C GLU A 275 -25.43 2.79 8.69
N SER A 276 -26.23 3.85 8.59
CA SER A 276 -27.67 3.78 8.33
C SER A 276 -28.05 3.65 6.85
N ASN A 277 -27.09 3.72 5.92
CA ASN A 277 -27.37 3.63 4.49
C ASN A 277 -27.73 2.18 4.12
N SER A 278 -28.88 2.00 3.43
CA SER A 278 -29.39 0.67 3.06
C SER A 278 -28.46 -0.10 2.11
N ASN A 279 -27.76 0.60 1.17
CA ASN A 279 -26.81 -0.02 0.27
C ASN A 279 -25.53 -0.45 1.00
N PHE A 280 -25.09 0.32 2.00
CA PHE A 280 -23.99 -0.08 2.89
C PHE A 280 -24.39 -1.31 3.70
N GLN A 281 -25.57 -1.31 4.33
CA GLN A 281 -26.07 -2.48 5.07
C GLN A 281 -26.17 -3.71 4.16
N SER A 282 -26.66 -3.53 2.93
CA SER A 282 -26.73 -4.61 1.93
C SER A 282 -25.33 -5.15 1.56
N LEU A 283 -24.31 -4.27 1.46
CA LEU A 283 -22.93 -4.70 1.25
C LEU A 283 -22.41 -5.52 2.45
N ILE A 284 -22.59 -5.01 3.68
CA ILE A 284 -22.08 -5.67 4.88
C ILE A 284 -22.74 -7.04 5.10
N THR A 285 -24.05 -7.12 4.94
CA THR A 285 -24.81 -8.37 5.10
C THR A 285 -24.47 -9.42 4.03
N THR A 286 -23.73 -9.05 2.99
CA THR A 286 -23.19 -10.00 2.03
C THR A 286 -22.12 -10.91 2.64
N PHE A 287 -21.50 -10.50 3.73
CA PHE A 287 -20.36 -11.20 4.32
C PHE A 287 -20.64 -11.66 5.75
N ASN A 288 -20.06 -12.81 6.11
CA ASN A 288 -20.07 -13.33 7.49
C ASN A 288 -19.01 -12.61 8.33
N ILE A 289 -19.32 -11.40 8.80
CA ILE A 289 -18.42 -10.57 9.63
C ILE A 289 -18.95 -10.56 11.06
N ALA A 290 -18.05 -10.69 12.03
CA ALA A 290 -18.41 -10.66 13.45
C ALA A 290 -18.96 -9.28 13.85
N SER A 291 -20.18 -9.22 14.36
CA SER A 291 -20.85 -8.02 14.83
C SER A 291 -20.79 -7.86 16.36
N SER A 292 -19.77 -8.41 17.04
CA SER A 292 -19.69 -8.30 18.48
C SER A 292 -19.40 -6.85 18.91
N ALA A 293 -20.00 -6.40 20.00
CA ALA A 293 -19.79 -5.07 20.59
C ALA A 293 -18.32 -4.75 20.91
N ASN A 294 -17.46 -5.77 20.91
CA ASN A 294 -16.01 -5.69 21.15
C ASN A 294 -15.18 -5.95 19.87
N SER A 295 -15.77 -6.34 18.76
CA SER A 295 -15.05 -6.49 17.49
C SER A 295 -15.21 -5.21 16.68
N TYR A 296 -14.16 -4.42 16.65
CA TYR A 296 -14.08 -3.18 15.87
C TYR A 296 -13.95 -3.45 14.37
N THR A 297 -14.74 -4.36 13.83
CA THR A 297 -14.81 -4.53 12.36
C THR A 297 -15.61 -3.37 11.78
N LYS A 298 -15.15 -2.13 12.00
CA LYS A 298 -15.57 -1.00 11.20
C LYS A 298 -14.93 -1.18 9.83
N ILE A 299 -15.74 -1.49 8.84
CA ILE A 299 -15.28 -1.46 7.46
C ILE A 299 -15.02 -0.01 7.10
N GLY A 300 -13.76 0.38 7.12
CA GLY A 300 -13.30 1.69 6.66
C GLY A 300 -13.15 1.68 5.15
N LEU A 301 -14.22 2.00 4.42
CA LEU A 301 -14.13 2.07 2.95
C LEU A 301 -13.23 3.21 2.48
N ASN A 302 -13.07 4.28 3.26
CA ASN A 302 -12.06 5.31 3.04
C ASN A 302 -10.65 4.69 2.91
N GLU A 303 -10.33 3.74 3.79
CA GLU A 303 -9.04 3.03 3.77
C GLU A 303 -8.85 2.21 2.48
N ALA A 304 -9.92 1.52 2.03
CA ALA A 304 -9.86 0.74 0.79
C ALA A 304 -9.61 1.62 -0.44
N VAL A 305 -10.26 2.77 -0.48
CA VAL A 305 -10.17 3.74 -1.57
C VAL A 305 -8.83 4.45 -1.58
N THR A 306 -8.39 4.92 -0.42
CA THR A 306 -7.07 5.57 -0.28
C THR A 306 -5.95 4.59 -0.64
N GLU A 307 -6.09 3.33 -0.24
CA GLU A 307 -5.16 2.27 -0.58
C GLU A 307 -5.16 1.94 -2.09
N PHE A 308 -6.32 1.97 -2.74
CA PHE A 308 -6.44 1.83 -4.19
C PHE A 308 -5.66 2.92 -4.92
N TRP A 309 -5.84 4.19 -4.53
CA TRP A 309 -5.10 5.30 -5.14
C TRP A 309 -3.61 5.26 -4.82
N ALA A 310 -3.24 4.96 -3.59
CA ALA A 310 -1.84 4.79 -3.22
C ALA A 310 -1.17 3.69 -4.06
N PHE A 311 -1.88 2.61 -4.34
CA PHE A 311 -1.43 1.54 -5.24
C PHE A 311 -1.19 2.06 -6.67
N ILE A 312 -2.16 2.75 -7.27
CA ILE A 312 -2.06 3.27 -8.65
C ILE A 312 -0.88 4.25 -8.76
N ILE A 313 -0.82 5.24 -7.85
CA ILE A 313 0.19 6.29 -7.87
C ILE A 313 1.59 5.71 -7.61
N HIS A 314 1.73 4.81 -6.65
CA HIS A 314 3.02 4.18 -6.34
C HIS A 314 3.55 3.35 -7.51
N THR A 315 2.69 2.54 -8.13
CA THR A 315 3.04 1.78 -9.34
C THR A 315 3.41 2.71 -10.49
N PHE A 316 2.66 3.82 -10.65
CA PHE A 316 2.96 4.83 -11.65
C PHE A 316 4.33 5.47 -11.42
N ILE A 317 4.63 5.93 -10.20
CA ILE A 317 5.93 6.55 -9.87
C ILE A 317 7.08 5.57 -10.14
N TYR A 318 6.91 4.30 -9.79
CA TYR A 318 7.91 3.29 -10.08
C TYR A 318 8.15 3.16 -11.60
N CYS A 319 7.08 3.06 -12.38
CA CYS A 319 7.19 2.94 -13.84
C CYS A 319 7.71 4.22 -14.50
N TYR A 320 7.30 5.40 -14.02
CA TYR A 320 7.77 6.69 -14.48
C TYR A 320 9.29 6.81 -14.35
N ASN A 321 9.85 6.48 -13.19
CA ASN A 321 11.28 6.54 -12.92
C ASN A 321 12.11 5.45 -13.65
N ASN A 322 11.45 4.42 -14.19
CA ASN A 322 12.12 3.28 -14.85
C ASN A 322 11.77 3.15 -16.33
N SER A 323 11.23 4.21 -16.96
CA SER A 323 10.84 4.19 -18.37
C SER A 323 11.40 5.38 -19.11
N SER A 324 11.83 5.17 -20.33
CA SER A 324 12.41 6.22 -21.17
C SER A 324 11.36 7.12 -21.85
N ASN A 325 10.15 6.61 -22.03
CA ASN A 325 9.03 7.32 -22.66
C ASN A 325 7.69 6.75 -22.19
N PHE A 326 6.59 7.41 -22.58
CA PHE A 326 5.25 7.03 -22.15
C PHE A 326 4.82 5.63 -22.63
N SER A 327 5.20 5.23 -23.86
CA SER A 327 4.89 3.88 -24.37
C SER A 327 5.54 2.80 -23.48
N LYS A 328 6.82 3.00 -23.12
CA LYS A 328 7.52 2.08 -22.20
C LYS A 328 6.97 2.12 -20.79
N LEU A 329 6.51 3.28 -20.33
CA LEU A 329 5.83 3.43 -19.06
C LEU A 329 4.55 2.58 -19.05
N LEU A 330 3.71 2.66 -20.08
CA LEU A 330 2.48 1.86 -20.18
C LEU A 330 2.77 0.36 -20.17
N GLU A 331 3.75 -0.09 -20.95
CA GLU A 331 4.17 -1.52 -20.99
C GLU A 331 4.63 -1.99 -19.61
N ASN A 332 5.46 -1.20 -18.93
CA ASN A 332 5.94 -1.52 -17.59
C ASN A 332 4.78 -1.52 -16.59
N PHE A 333 3.90 -0.51 -16.66
CA PHE A 333 2.75 -0.38 -15.77
C PHE A 333 1.80 -1.58 -15.93
N GLU A 334 1.44 -1.95 -17.16
CA GLU A 334 0.62 -3.13 -17.44
C GLU A 334 1.20 -4.39 -16.81
N ARG A 335 2.50 -4.61 -17.00
CA ARG A 335 3.19 -5.78 -16.48
C ARG A 335 3.14 -5.83 -14.95
N PHE A 336 3.44 -4.72 -14.27
CA PHE A 336 3.40 -4.65 -12.81
C PHE A 336 1.97 -4.74 -12.30
N TYR A 337 1.04 -4.08 -12.95
CA TYR A 337 -0.37 -4.11 -12.59
C TYR A 337 -0.93 -5.54 -12.55
N LYS A 338 -0.68 -6.34 -13.57
CA LYS A 338 -1.10 -7.75 -13.63
C LYS A 338 -0.54 -8.58 -12.46
N ILE A 339 0.72 -8.33 -12.10
CA ILE A 339 1.38 -8.97 -10.97
C ILE A 339 0.75 -8.55 -9.65
N GLU A 340 0.53 -7.27 -9.47
CA GLU A 340 -0.06 -6.69 -8.26
C GLU A 340 -1.51 -7.13 -8.05
N VAL A 341 -2.30 -7.25 -9.10
CA VAL A 341 -3.65 -7.83 -9.02
C VAL A 341 -3.58 -9.26 -8.51
N SER A 342 -2.67 -10.08 -9.04
CA SER A 342 -2.48 -11.46 -8.60
C SER A 342 -2.01 -11.55 -7.15
N HIS A 343 -1.09 -10.67 -6.74
CA HIS A 343 -0.64 -10.54 -5.36
C HIS A 343 -1.80 -10.19 -4.42
N SER A 344 -2.61 -9.21 -4.79
CA SER A 344 -3.74 -8.76 -3.97
C SER A 344 -4.74 -9.89 -3.68
N PHE A 345 -5.12 -10.68 -4.67
CA PHE A 345 -5.99 -11.83 -4.44
C PHE A 345 -5.32 -12.94 -3.62
N PHE A 346 -4.01 -13.10 -3.73
CA PHE A 346 -3.27 -14.01 -2.86
C PHE A 346 -3.27 -13.54 -1.41
N GLN A 347 -3.23 -12.22 -1.15
CA GLN A 347 -3.39 -11.66 0.19
C GLN A 347 -4.82 -11.88 0.72
N VAL A 348 -5.86 -11.77 -0.14
CA VAL A 348 -7.24 -12.14 0.25
C VAL A 348 -7.29 -13.60 0.71
N ALA A 349 -6.67 -14.52 -0.03
CA ALA A 349 -6.61 -15.93 0.36
C ALA A 349 -5.97 -16.14 1.75
N LYS A 350 -4.93 -15.36 2.09
CA LYS A 350 -4.28 -15.45 3.40
C LYS A 350 -5.18 -15.00 4.52
N ILE A 351 -5.82 -13.84 4.41
CA ILE A 351 -6.68 -13.31 5.49
C ILE A 351 -7.89 -14.21 5.72
N LEU A 352 -8.45 -14.81 4.67
CA LEU A 352 -9.52 -15.81 4.80
C LEU A 352 -9.00 -17.06 5.51
N HIS A 353 -7.83 -17.55 5.14
CA HIS A 353 -7.24 -18.74 5.77
C HIS A 353 -6.94 -18.52 7.27
N VAL A 354 -6.41 -17.35 7.66
CA VAL A 354 -6.17 -16.99 9.06
C VAL A 354 -7.48 -17.01 9.85
N ASN A 355 -8.56 -16.55 9.26
CA ASN A 355 -9.91 -16.60 9.83
C ASN A 355 -10.58 -17.98 9.70
N LYS A 356 -9.89 -19.01 9.20
CA LYS A 356 -10.41 -20.37 8.96
C LYS A 356 -11.60 -20.42 8.02
N LEU A 357 -11.69 -19.47 7.09
CA LEU A 357 -12.73 -19.34 6.10
C LEU A 357 -12.18 -19.67 4.70
N ASN A 358 -13.03 -20.23 3.84
CA ASN A 358 -12.90 -20.09 2.40
C ASN A 358 -13.88 -19.00 1.93
N TYR A 359 -13.82 -18.65 0.63
CA TYR A 359 -14.64 -17.55 0.14
C TYR A 359 -16.14 -17.84 0.18
N ALA A 360 -16.55 -19.08 -0.08
CA ALA A 360 -17.95 -19.49 0.03
C ALA A 360 -18.48 -19.36 1.48
N GLN A 361 -17.66 -19.69 2.47
CA GLN A 361 -18.00 -19.51 3.87
C GLN A 361 -18.00 -18.05 4.30
N PHE A 362 -17.20 -17.22 3.64
CA PHE A 362 -17.17 -15.78 3.90
C PHE A 362 -18.42 -15.07 3.37
N LEU A 363 -19.04 -15.58 2.30
CA LEU A 363 -20.31 -15.07 1.77
C LEU A 363 -21.50 -15.68 2.51
N THR A 364 -22.37 -14.85 3.10
CA THR A 364 -23.58 -15.30 3.84
C THR A 364 -24.56 -16.07 2.99
N THR A 365 -24.60 -15.80 1.68
CA THR A 365 -25.57 -16.38 0.74
C THR A 365 -25.37 -17.88 0.47
N ILE A 366 -24.26 -18.46 0.92
CA ILE A 366 -23.84 -19.82 0.51
C ILE A 366 -23.72 -20.80 1.70
N THR A 367 -23.75 -20.30 2.96
CA THR A 367 -23.54 -21.18 4.14
C THR A 367 -24.83 -21.66 4.78
N LYS A 368 -25.00 -23.00 4.86
CA LYS A 368 -26.08 -23.65 5.61
C LYS A 368 -25.71 -23.98 7.08
N ASN A 369 -24.43 -23.87 7.44
CA ASN A 369 -23.93 -24.22 8.77
C ASN A 369 -23.54 -22.97 9.54
N GLY A 370 -23.83 -22.95 10.83
CA GLY A 370 -23.63 -21.83 11.74
C GLY A 370 -22.26 -21.12 11.59
N PRO A 371 -22.19 -19.83 11.82
CA PRO A 371 -21.20 -18.95 11.20
C PRO A 371 -19.84 -19.08 11.88
N VAL A 372 -18.83 -19.52 11.11
CA VAL A 372 -17.48 -19.04 11.37
C VAL A 372 -17.46 -17.61 10.86
N LEU A 373 -17.26 -16.64 11.76
CA LEU A 373 -17.31 -15.22 11.41
C LEU A 373 -15.89 -14.71 11.15
N TYR A 374 -15.75 -13.86 10.12
CA TYR A 374 -14.53 -13.10 9.90
C TYR A 374 -14.32 -12.10 11.04
N ASN A 375 -13.12 -12.06 11.61
CA ASN A 375 -12.79 -11.21 12.74
C ASN A 375 -11.43 -10.54 12.56
N GLU A 376 -11.34 -9.25 12.93
CA GLU A 376 -10.13 -8.43 12.92
C GLU A 376 -10.21 -7.29 13.95
N THR A 377 -9.09 -6.71 14.33
CA THR A 377 -9.03 -5.56 15.25
C THR A 377 -8.47 -4.29 14.60
N SER A 378 -8.31 -4.31 13.27
CA SER A 378 -7.90 -3.17 12.45
C SER A 378 -8.61 -3.27 11.10
N HIS A 379 -8.30 -2.40 10.12
CA HIS A 379 -8.96 -2.35 8.81
C HIS A 379 -8.37 -3.33 7.78
N VAL A 380 -8.04 -4.58 8.18
CA VAL A 380 -7.38 -5.57 7.30
C VAL A 380 -8.24 -5.90 6.08
N LEU A 381 -9.56 -6.06 6.29
CA LEU A 381 -10.51 -6.35 5.22
C LEU A 381 -10.56 -5.23 4.19
N SER A 382 -10.54 -3.99 4.65
CA SER A 382 -10.53 -2.79 3.79
C SER A 382 -9.26 -2.71 2.96
N TYR A 383 -8.11 -2.82 3.59
CA TYR A 383 -6.80 -2.72 2.94
C TYR A 383 -6.51 -3.86 1.96
N ILE A 384 -7.07 -5.05 2.20
CA ILE A 384 -6.76 -6.23 1.41
C ILE A 384 -7.93 -6.61 0.51
N PHE A 385 -9.11 -6.89 1.04
CA PHE A 385 -10.22 -7.42 0.26
C PHE A 385 -10.89 -6.35 -0.62
N PHE A 386 -11.39 -5.27 -0.01
CA PHE A 386 -12.09 -4.24 -0.79
C PHE A 386 -11.17 -3.53 -1.77
N LYS A 387 -9.92 -3.23 -1.37
CA LYS A 387 -8.92 -2.73 -2.32
C LYS A 387 -8.71 -3.68 -3.49
N SER A 388 -8.67 -5.00 -3.27
CA SER A 388 -8.50 -5.98 -4.35
C SER A 388 -9.66 -5.98 -5.35
N LEU A 389 -10.89 -5.76 -4.88
CA LEU A 389 -12.05 -5.59 -5.75
C LEU A 389 -11.94 -4.31 -6.60
N LEU A 390 -11.50 -3.20 -6.00
CA LEU A 390 -11.33 -1.93 -6.70
C LEU A 390 -10.26 -2.03 -7.80
N ILE A 391 -9.08 -2.57 -7.49
CA ILE A 391 -8.02 -2.70 -8.49
C ILE A 391 -8.38 -3.69 -9.60
N TYR A 392 -9.12 -4.76 -9.31
CA TYR A 392 -9.54 -5.72 -10.31
C TYR A 392 -10.57 -5.14 -11.30
N ASN A 393 -11.35 -4.16 -10.85
CA ASN A 393 -12.39 -3.50 -11.64
C ASN A 393 -12.05 -2.03 -11.95
N VAL A 394 -10.76 -1.69 -12.05
CA VAL A 394 -10.25 -0.31 -12.12
C VAL A 394 -10.95 0.56 -13.17
N GLU A 395 -11.22 0.05 -14.37
CA GLU A 395 -11.90 0.81 -15.43
C GLU A 395 -13.29 1.30 -14.97
N LYS A 396 -14.08 0.41 -14.38
CA LYS A 396 -15.41 0.78 -13.87
C LYS A 396 -15.32 1.73 -12.69
N VAL A 397 -14.31 1.56 -11.84
CA VAL A 397 -14.05 2.44 -10.69
C VAL A 397 -13.71 3.86 -11.15
N ILE A 398 -12.87 4.00 -12.18
CA ILE A 398 -12.49 5.30 -12.73
C ILE A 398 -13.70 5.97 -13.41
N VAL A 399 -14.44 5.20 -14.20
CA VAL A 399 -15.65 5.70 -14.89
C VAL A 399 -16.73 6.18 -13.92
N SER A 400 -16.87 5.53 -12.77
CA SER A 400 -17.88 5.90 -11.77
C SER A 400 -17.61 7.21 -11.05
N ASN A 401 -16.42 7.81 -11.24
CA ASN A 401 -15.99 9.07 -10.62
C ASN A 401 -16.27 9.18 -9.11
N ILE A 402 -16.27 8.05 -8.42
CA ILE A 402 -16.53 7.96 -6.98
C ILE A 402 -15.49 8.75 -6.18
N PHE A 403 -14.37 9.04 -6.79
CA PHE A 403 -13.20 9.63 -6.16
C PHE A 403 -13.04 11.07 -6.62
N ASN A 404 -13.04 11.95 -5.64
CA ASN A 404 -12.81 13.38 -5.79
C ASN A 404 -11.35 13.73 -6.14
N PHE A 405 -10.65 12.88 -6.86
CA PHE A 405 -9.57 13.38 -7.66
C PHE A 405 -10.24 14.27 -8.71
N ARG A 406 -10.18 15.59 -8.53
CA ARG A 406 -10.45 16.52 -9.63
C ARG A 406 -9.42 16.28 -10.73
N LEU A 407 -9.54 15.14 -11.30
CA LEU A 407 -9.13 14.89 -12.65
C LEU A 407 -10.15 15.58 -13.60
N ASP A 408 -10.82 16.69 -13.17
CA ASP A 408 -11.72 17.53 -13.97
C ASP A 408 -10.98 18.25 -15.11
N THR A 409 -9.70 18.42 -14.96
CA THR A 409 -8.85 18.52 -16.12
C THR A 409 -8.87 17.23 -16.95
N LEU A 410 -9.27 16.09 -16.39
CA LEU A 410 -9.74 14.89 -17.06
C LEU A 410 -11.23 15.09 -17.38
N LYS A 411 -11.55 15.90 -18.37
CA LYS A 411 -12.83 15.78 -19.06
C LYS A 411 -12.95 14.35 -19.60
N LEU A 412 -13.24 13.43 -18.71
CA LEU A 412 -13.91 12.21 -19.09
C LEU A 412 -15.31 12.67 -19.42
N ASP A 413 -15.70 12.66 -20.71
CA ASP A 413 -17.05 12.95 -21.18
C ASP A 413 -18.02 11.84 -20.72
N ILE A 414 -18.03 11.55 -19.43
CA ILE A 414 -18.86 10.53 -18.82
C ILE A 414 -20.02 11.26 -18.17
N LYS A 415 -21.21 11.08 -18.74
CA LYS A 415 -22.46 11.44 -18.08
C LYS A 415 -22.61 10.60 -16.82
N ILE A 416 -22.17 11.15 -15.69
CA ILE A 416 -22.28 10.51 -14.38
C ILE A 416 -23.64 10.92 -13.80
N ASN A 417 -24.31 9.93 -13.21
CA ASN A 417 -25.47 10.23 -12.39
C ASN A 417 -24.96 10.83 -11.06
N PRO A 418 -25.11 12.15 -10.82
CA PRO A 418 -24.44 12.84 -9.72
C PRO A 418 -25.05 12.53 -8.34
N ASN A 419 -26.12 11.71 -8.28
CA ASN A 419 -27.01 11.71 -7.13
C ASN A 419 -26.48 11.02 -5.88
N ASN A 420 -25.51 10.11 -5.95
CA ASN A 420 -24.77 9.64 -4.76
C ASN A 420 -23.57 8.74 -5.12
N PRO A 421 -22.35 9.28 -5.26
CA PRO A 421 -21.17 8.48 -5.62
C PRO A 421 -20.82 7.41 -4.56
N ILE A 422 -21.17 7.65 -3.27
CA ILE A 422 -20.91 6.71 -2.18
C ILE A 422 -21.82 5.48 -2.30
N GLU A 423 -23.10 5.67 -2.61
CA GLU A 423 -24.03 4.56 -2.82
C GLU A 423 -23.60 3.69 -4.02
N GLN A 424 -23.14 4.33 -5.09
CA GLN A 424 -22.59 3.60 -6.24
C GLN A 424 -21.38 2.73 -5.84
N LEU A 425 -20.52 3.24 -4.95
CA LEU A 425 -19.42 2.44 -4.43
C LEU A 425 -19.90 1.19 -3.68
N PHE A 426 -20.92 1.32 -2.83
CA PHE A 426 -21.47 0.19 -2.08
C PHE A 426 -22.08 -0.86 -3.01
N ILE A 427 -22.88 -0.41 -3.99
CA ILE A 427 -23.48 -1.28 -5.00
C ILE A 427 -22.39 -2.01 -5.80
N MET A 428 -21.41 -1.28 -6.31
CA MET A 428 -20.31 -1.86 -7.06
C MET A 428 -19.52 -2.90 -6.26
N LEU A 429 -19.13 -2.58 -5.03
CA LEU A 429 -18.35 -3.50 -4.19
C LEU A 429 -19.14 -4.79 -3.91
N ARG A 430 -20.45 -4.68 -3.69
CA ARG A 430 -21.33 -5.84 -3.53
C ARG A 430 -21.40 -6.67 -4.81
N GLU A 431 -21.67 -6.05 -5.95
CA GLU A 431 -21.74 -6.73 -7.24
C GLU A 431 -20.42 -7.41 -7.60
N TYR A 432 -19.27 -6.72 -7.39
CA TYR A 432 -17.96 -7.29 -7.69
C TYR A 432 -17.61 -8.45 -6.78
N SER A 433 -18.02 -8.41 -5.51
CA SER A 433 -17.80 -9.52 -4.59
C SER A 433 -18.58 -10.77 -4.99
N LEU A 434 -19.76 -10.61 -5.58
CA LEU A 434 -20.64 -11.70 -6.01
C LEU A 434 -20.39 -12.15 -7.46
N ALA A 435 -19.58 -11.42 -8.21
CA ALA A 435 -19.30 -11.75 -9.60
C ALA A 435 -18.54 -13.08 -9.74
N HIS A 436 -18.99 -13.92 -10.68
CA HIS A 436 -18.43 -15.25 -10.91
C HIS A 436 -16.91 -15.25 -11.13
N ASN A 437 -16.39 -14.30 -11.91
CA ASN A 437 -14.97 -14.16 -12.17
C ASN A 437 -14.17 -13.79 -10.90
N THR A 438 -14.70 -12.96 -10.02
CA THR A 438 -14.10 -12.64 -8.72
C THR A 438 -14.09 -13.86 -7.81
N ILE A 439 -15.21 -14.57 -7.70
CA ILE A 439 -15.33 -15.80 -6.91
C ILE A 439 -14.32 -16.85 -7.39
N SER A 440 -14.27 -17.10 -8.71
CA SER A 440 -13.34 -18.04 -9.32
C SER A 440 -11.88 -17.67 -9.00
N ARG A 441 -11.52 -16.38 -9.09
CA ARG A 441 -10.17 -15.91 -8.85
C ARG A 441 -9.75 -16.02 -7.40
N ILE A 442 -10.62 -15.68 -6.45
CA ILE A 442 -10.35 -15.83 -5.02
C ILE A 442 -10.17 -17.32 -4.66
N ASN A 443 -11.03 -18.19 -5.20
CA ASN A 443 -10.94 -19.63 -4.97
C ASN A 443 -9.65 -20.23 -5.56
N ALA A 444 -9.24 -19.81 -6.75
CA ALA A 444 -7.97 -20.22 -7.35
C ALA A 444 -6.76 -19.75 -6.52
N SER A 445 -6.79 -18.52 -6.04
CA SER A 445 -5.76 -17.97 -5.15
C SER A 445 -5.72 -18.71 -3.82
N TYR A 446 -6.85 -19.04 -3.23
CA TYR A 446 -6.97 -19.81 -1.99
C TYR A 446 -6.42 -21.25 -2.17
N THR A 447 -6.74 -21.91 -3.26
CA THR A 447 -6.20 -23.23 -3.61
C THR A 447 -4.68 -23.18 -3.77
N SER A 448 -4.18 -22.14 -4.45
CA SER A 448 -2.74 -21.93 -4.61
C SER A 448 -2.05 -21.68 -3.27
N TYR A 449 -2.64 -20.85 -2.39
CA TYR A 449 -2.11 -20.61 -1.06
C TYR A 449 -2.03 -21.91 -0.23
N LYS A 450 -3.09 -22.71 -0.21
CA LYS A 450 -3.10 -24.01 0.49
C LYS A 450 -2.04 -24.98 -0.06
N LYS A 451 -1.82 -24.98 -1.38
CA LYS A 451 -0.76 -25.78 -2.01
C LYS A 451 0.62 -25.34 -1.54
N TYR A 452 0.92 -24.03 -1.52
CA TYR A 452 2.19 -23.53 -0.99
C TYR A 452 2.36 -23.84 0.50
N LEU A 453 1.30 -23.69 1.28
CA LEU A 453 1.30 -24.00 2.71
C LEU A 453 1.62 -25.48 2.98
N SER A 454 1.12 -26.40 2.16
CA SER A 454 1.40 -27.84 2.32
C SER A 454 2.86 -28.23 2.01
N LEU A 455 3.59 -27.38 1.27
CA LEU A 455 5.02 -27.60 1.00
C LEU A 455 5.92 -27.19 2.18
N VAL A 456 5.43 -26.31 3.04
CA VAL A 456 6.13 -25.87 4.24
C VAL A 456 5.74 -26.79 5.40
N LYS A 457 6.57 -27.80 5.67
CA LYS A 457 6.35 -28.72 6.81
C LYS A 457 6.32 -27.90 8.10
N PRO A 458 5.31 -28.09 8.98
CA PRO A 458 5.36 -27.50 10.31
C PRO A 458 6.66 -27.96 10.98
N SER A 459 7.52 -27.01 11.36
CA SER A 459 8.64 -27.33 12.21
C SER A 459 8.09 -28.01 13.46
N LYS A 460 8.55 -29.24 13.77
CA LYS A 460 8.17 -29.94 15.01
C LYS A 460 8.17 -28.92 16.13
N LYS A 461 7.06 -28.80 16.86
CA LYS A 461 6.90 -27.89 18.00
C LYS A 461 8.16 -27.97 18.86
N ARG A 462 9.06 -27.00 18.74
CA ARG A 462 9.96 -26.68 19.83
C ARG A 462 9.05 -26.05 20.87
N THR A 463 8.75 -26.82 21.91
CA THR A 463 8.19 -26.29 23.16
C THR A 463 9.04 -25.09 23.53
N LEU A 464 8.50 -23.90 23.34
CA LEU A 464 9.09 -22.66 23.81
C LEU A 464 9.02 -22.64 25.33
N LYS A 465 9.97 -23.31 25.97
CA LYS A 465 10.39 -22.94 27.32
C LYS A 465 11.23 -21.67 27.12
N ASN A 466 10.68 -20.56 27.59
CA ASN A 466 11.37 -19.27 27.79
C ASN A 466 12.40 -18.89 26.71
N SER A 467 11.93 -18.39 25.58
CA SER A 467 12.81 -17.71 24.65
C SER A 467 12.98 -16.26 25.09
N THR A 468 13.99 -16.00 25.85
CA THR A 468 14.72 -14.72 25.81
C THR A 468 15.21 -14.51 24.39
N PHE A 469 14.34 -13.99 23.53
CA PHE A 469 14.71 -13.50 22.22
C PHE A 469 15.39 -12.15 22.43
N PHE A 470 16.69 -12.15 22.54
CA PHE A 470 17.63 -11.08 22.24
C PHE A 470 18.96 -11.37 22.92
N LYS A 471 19.72 -12.32 22.36
CA LYS A 471 21.18 -12.26 22.45
C LYS A 471 21.70 -12.32 21.02
N LEU A 472 22.04 -11.16 20.49
CA LEU A 472 22.97 -11.02 19.37
C LEU A 472 24.28 -11.68 19.76
N ASN A 473 24.57 -12.86 19.25
CA ASN A 473 25.91 -13.38 19.16
C ASN A 473 26.58 -12.90 17.87
N SER A 474 27.16 -11.71 17.93
CA SER A 474 28.29 -11.36 17.08
C SER A 474 29.47 -12.19 17.53
N ASN A 475 29.80 -13.24 16.81
CA ASN A 475 31.14 -13.87 16.68
C ASN A 475 30.96 -15.35 16.35
N LYS A 476 30.93 -15.67 15.06
CA LYS A 476 31.48 -16.87 14.41
C LYS A 476 31.13 -16.88 12.94
N LEU A 477 31.79 -16.02 12.20
CA LEU A 477 31.96 -16.17 10.76
C LEU A 477 33.31 -16.86 10.56
N LEU A 478 33.27 -18.13 10.19
CA LEU A 478 34.22 -18.74 9.27
C LEU A 478 33.85 -20.22 9.04
N HIS A 479 33.72 -20.58 7.76
CA HIS A 479 33.52 -21.91 7.20
C HIS A 479 32.15 -22.57 7.29
N LYS A 480 31.38 -22.41 6.17
CA LYS A 480 30.64 -23.49 5.48
C LYS A 480 29.79 -22.95 4.31
N ASN A 481 30.38 -22.88 3.13
CA ASN A 481 29.74 -22.35 1.91
C ASN A 481 28.68 -23.27 1.25
N LYS A 482 28.28 -24.40 1.82
CA LYS A 482 27.28 -25.31 1.23
C LYS A 482 25.88 -25.24 1.87
N SER A 483 25.69 -24.65 3.05
CA SER A 483 24.38 -24.59 3.73
C SER A 483 23.58 -23.30 3.46
N HIS A 484 24.19 -22.27 2.88
CA HIS A 484 23.54 -20.95 2.70
C HIS A 484 22.40 -20.93 1.67
N LYS A 485 22.43 -21.79 0.61
CA LYS A 485 21.36 -21.80 -0.40
C LYS A 485 20.05 -22.37 0.13
N SER A 486 20.07 -23.39 0.98
CA SER A 486 18.84 -24.01 1.52
C SER A 486 18.14 -23.14 2.59
N HIS A 487 18.91 -22.38 3.38
CA HIS A 487 18.34 -21.49 4.39
C HIS A 487 17.68 -20.24 3.78
N LYS A 488 18.26 -19.65 2.72
CA LYS A 488 17.64 -18.50 2.01
C LYS A 488 16.33 -18.89 1.33
N SER A 489 16.26 -20.05 0.67
CA SER A 489 15.04 -20.52 0.01
C SER A 489 13.88 -20.67 1.01
N LYS A 490 14.09 -21.37 2.12
CA LYS A 490 13.07 -21.52 3.18
C LYS A 490 12.62 -20.20 3.81
N SER A 491 13.51 -19.23 3.93
CA SER A 491 13.17 -17.88 4.43
C SER A 491 12.24 -17.14 3.49
N TYR A 492 12.44 -17.23 2.16
CA TYR A 492 11.57 -16.57 1.18
C TYR A 492 10.22 -17.28 1.00
N GLU A 493 10.18 -18.60 1.08
CA GLU A 493 8.93 -19.37 1.07
C GLU A 493 8.07 -19.02 2.27
N ASN A 494 8.64 -18.95 3.47
CA ASN A 494 7.94 -18.49 4.66
C ASN A 494 7.44 -17.05 4.50
N TYR A 495 8.27 -16.16 3.97
CA TYR A 495 7.88 -14.78 3.67
C TYR A 495 6.69 -14.70 2.71
N LEU A 496 6.67 -15.51 1.62
CA LEU A 496 5.52 -15.56 0.72
C LEU A 496 4.23 -15.91 1.47
N LEU A 497 4.30 -16.83 2.43
CA LEU A 497 3.12 -17.33 3.15
C LEU A 497 2.64 -16.41 4.26
N THR A 498 3.53 -15.69 4.92
CA THR A 498 3.23 -14.93 6.15
C THR A 498 3.12 -13.43 5.95
N ASN A 499 3.73 -12.86 4.88
CA ASN A 499 3.65 -11.41 4.68
C ASN A 499 2.24 -10.93 4.35
N LEU A 500 1.90 -9.75 4.82
CA LEU A 500 0.67 -9.01 4.52
C LEU A 500 0.98 -7.68 3.81
N ASN A 501 2.02 -7.66 2.99
CA ASN A 501 2.36 -6.48 2.19
C ASN A 501 1.21 -6.12 1.26
N PHE A 502 0.96 -4.85 1.11
CA PHE A 502 -0.10 -4.37 0.23
C PHE A 502 0.29 -4.46 -1.25
N MET A 503 1.60 -4.44 -1.54
CA MET A 503 2.15 -4.48 -2.88
C MET A 503 3.38 -5.38 -2.98
N VAL A 504 3.66 -5.84 -4.20
CA VAL A 504 4.93 -6.46 -4.57
C VAL A 504 6.03 -5.42 -4.69
N ILE A 505 5.69 -4.24 -5.26
CA ILE A 505 6.65 -3.15 -5.43
C ILE A 505 6.99 -2.53 -4.08
N ASP A 506 8.23 -2.69 -3.66
CA ASP A 506 8.82 -1.99 -2.53
C ASP A 506 10.23 -1.52 -2.91
N TYR A 507 10.49 -0.24 -2.75
CA TYR A 507 11.75 0.36 -3.16
C TYR A 507 12.83 0.11 -2.11
N ASN A 508 14.01 -0.21 -2.57
CA ASN A 508 15.18 -0.22 -1.70
C ASN A 508 15.81 1.18 -1.68
N CYS A 509 15.07 2.15 -1.15
CA CYS A 509 15.53 3.55 -1.08
C CYS A 509 16.55 3.82 0.03
N CYS A 510 16.63 2.95 1.04
CA CYS A 510 17.49 3.13 2.22
C CYS A 510 18.36 1.92 2.46
#